data_daf424e671fc98d3a5071a58b192de0f
#
_entry.id   daf424e671fc98d3a5071a58b192de0f
#
_cell.length_a   1.000
_cell.length_b   1.000
_cell.length_c   1.000
_cell.angle_alpha   90.00
_cell.angle_beta   90.00
_cell.angle_gamma   90.00
#
_symmetry.space_group_name_H-M   'P 1'
#
loop_
_entity.id
_entity.type
_entity.pdbx_description
1 polymer ?
#
loop_
_entity_poly.entity_id
_entity_poly.type
_entity_poly.pdbx_seq_one_letter_code
_entity_poly.pdbx_strand_id
1 'polypeptide(L)'
;MTAKQMQHLLGYLGFYAGSPDGIWGRLSREATKAFQAGYALEPDGIFGPATEKRILEVIGSGEQPVEKEAEEAPDWWKEIRYFTRAEFRCPCASCGGFPAEPAEKLVRLADQVREHFGAPALPSSGVRCPEHNKAVGGVWNSYHLAGKALDFRIDGKSAAEVLALVRTLPVHYAYAIDGSYVHMDIE
;
A
#
# COMPACT_ATOMS: atom_id res chain seq x y z
N MET A 1 13.64 7.90 27.39
CA MET A 1 12.45 7.03 27.66
C MET A 1 12.78 5.56 27.43
N THR A 2 12.04 4.61 28.07
CA THR A 2 12.14 3.16 27.76
C THR A 2 11.32 2.82 26.50
N ALA A 3 11.65 1.71 25.81
CA ALA A 3 10.90 1.26 24.64
C ALA A 3 9.39 1.11 24.91
N LYS A 4 9.05 0.60 26.09
CA LYS A 4 7.64 0.45 26.51
C LYS A 4 6.92 1.79 26.67
N GLN A 5 7.60 2.80 27.22
CA GLN A 5 7.04 4.15 27.31
C GLN A 5 6.82 4.78 25.94
N MET A 6 7.77 4.63 25.02
CA MET A 6 7.65 5.10 23.64
C MET A 6 6.46 4.44 22.92
N GLN A 7 6.28 3.13 23.07
CA GLN A 7 5.14 2.38 22.53
C GLN A 7 3.82 2.89 23.10
N HIS A 8 3.75 3.20 24.39
CA HIS A 8 2.55 3.78 25.02
C HIS A 8 2.21 5.16 24.43
N LEU A 9 3.21 6.04 24.24
CA LEU A 9 2.99 7.38 23.69
C LEU A 9 2.53 7.29 22.22
N LEU A 10 3.17 6.45 21.42
CA LEU A 10 2.75 6.20 20.03
C LEU A 10 1.34 5.58 19.98
N GLY A 11 1.00 4.70 20.91
CA GLY A 11 -0.34 4.12 21.03
C GLY A 11 -1.40 5.13 21.43
N TYR A 12 -1.08 6.02 22.38
CA TYR A 12 -1.96 7.11 22.81
C TYR A 12 -2.33 8.04 21.63
N LEU A 13 -1.38 8.30 20.75
CA LEU A 13 -1.58 9.09 19.53
C LEU A 13 -2.13 8.30 18.35
N GLY A 14 -2.46 7.01 18.52
CA GLY A 14 -3.05 6.17 17.48
C GLY A 14 -2.09 5.58 16.46
N PHE A 15 -0.77 5.77 16.60
CA PHE A 15 0.23 5.26 15.65
C PHE A 15 0.69 3.82 15.92
N TYR A 16 0.58 3.32 17.16
CA TYR A 16 1.00 1.99 17.56
C TYR A 16 -0.21 1.12 17.90
N ALA A 17 -0.47 0.12 17.05
CA ALA A 17 -1.61 -0.80 17.22
C ALA A 17 -1.28 -2.06 18.02
N GLY A 18 -0.02 -2.27 18.43
CA GLY A 18 0.42 -3.41 19.22
C GLY A 18 0.24 -3.21 20.73
N SER A 19 0.37 -4.29 21.50
CA SER A 19 0.51 -4.17 22.95
C SER A 19 1.91 -3.68 23.32
N PRO A 20 2.07 -2.66 24.17
CA PRO A 20 3.39 -2.18 24.60
C PRO A 20 4.15 -3.24 25.40
N ASP A 21 5.03 -3.97 24.75
CA ASP A 21 5.82 -5.07 25.28
C ASP A 21 7.25 -4.68 25.73
N GLY A 22 7.70 -3.50 25.30
CA GLY A 22 9.05 -3.01 25.57
C GLY A 22 10.10 -3.53 24.58
N ILE A 23 9.69 -4.29 23.55
CA ILE A 23 10.57 -4.79 22.50
C ILE A 23 10.52 -3.84 21.31
N TRP A 24 11.62 -3.19 20.95
CA TRP A 24 11.70 -2.26 19.85
C TRP A 24 11.82 -3.01 18.50
N GLY A 25 10.71 -3.64 18.10
CA GLY A 25 10.61 -4.43 16.88
C GLY A 25 10.16 -3.64 15.65
N ARG A 26 9.71 -4.36 14.62
CA ARG A 26 9.21 -3.81 13.35
C ARG A 26 8.02 -2.86 13.58
N LEU A 27 7.03 -3.28 14.37
CA LEU A 27 5.84 -2.46 14.65
C LEU A 27 6.19 -1.13 15.33
N SER A 28 7.15 -1.12 16.25
CA SER A 28 7.57 0.12 16.91
C SER A 28 8.25 1.08 15.93
N ARG A 29 9.10 0.57 15.04
CA ARG A 29 9.74 1.39 13.99
C ARG A 29 8.73 1.94 12.98
N GLU A 30 7.78 1.13 12.55
CA GLU A 30 6.71 1.55 11.65
C GLU A 30 5.83 2.63 12.27
N ALA A 31 5.43 2.47 13.52
CA ALA A 31 4.67 3.46 14.28
C ALA A 31 5.46 4.77 14.43
N THR A 32 6.78 4.68 14.69
CA THR A 32 7.64 5.86 14.77
C THR A 32 7.71 6.59 13.44
N LYS A 33 7.91 5.88 12.32
CA LYS A 33 7.91 6.47 10.98
C LYS A 33 6.59 7.16 10.67
N ALA A 34 5.46 6.53 10.99
CA ALA A 34 4.14 7.10 10.77
C ALA A 34 3.95 8.39 11.59
N PHE A 35 4.34 8.40 12.87
CA PHE A 35 4.33 9.60 13.70
C PHE A 35 5.22 10.70 13.11
N GLN A 36 6.47 10.37 12.76
CA GLN A 36 7.43 11.32 12.18
C GLN A 36 6.88 11.96 10.91
N ALA A 37 6.31 11.16 10.01
CA ALA A 37 5.69 11.64 8.78
C ALA A 37 4.48 12.55 9.05
N GLY A 38 3.65 12.21 10.03
CA GLY A 38 2.45 12.99 10.41
C GLY A 38 2.77 14.31 11.08
N TYR A 39 3.99 14.48 11.61
CA TYR A 39 4.39 15.69 12.36
C TYR A 39 5.63 16.38 11.80
N ALA A 40 5.84 16.28 10.48
CA ALA A 40 6.88 16.98 9.73
C ALA A 40 8.32 16.69 10.20
N LEU A 41 8.58 15.48 10.68
CA LEU A 41 9.91 14.94 10.94
C LEU A 41 10.34 14.03 9.80
N GLU A 42 11.66 13.83 9.64
CA GLU A 42 12.17 12.81 8.72
C GLU A 42 11.75 11.40 9.21
N PRO A 43 11.07 10.59 8.38
CA PRO A 43 10.52 9.30 8.82
C PRO A 43 11.57 8.19 8.77
N ASP A 44 12.63 8.31 9.58
CA ASP A 44 13.71 7.33 9.70
C ASP A 44 13.36 6.10 10.56
N GLY A 45 12.29 6.20 11.36
CA GLY A 45 11.85 5.15 12.29
C GLY A 45 12.69 5.04 13.56
N ILE A 46 13.56 6.02 13.82
CA ILE A 46 14.39 6.10 15.02
C ILE A 46 13.70 7.00 16.04
N PHE A 47 13.32 6.46 17.18
CA PHE A 47 12.77 7.25 18.27
C PHE A 47 13.91 7.96 19.04
N GLY A 48 14.51 8.94 18.38
CA GLY A 48 15.60 9.75 18.94
C GLY A 48 15.09 10.99 19.68
N PRO A 49 16.00 11.87 20.16
CA PRO A 49 15.66 13.08 20.91
C PRO A 49 14.71 14.02 20.18
N ALA A 50 14.81 14.13 18.86
CA ALA A 50 13.90 14.96 18.05
C ALA A 50 12.47 14.41 18.07
N THR A 51 12.31 13.09 17.90
CA THR A 51 11.00 12.41 17.97
C THR A 51 10.44 12.48 19.38
N GLU A 52 11.26 12.28 20.41
CA GLU A 52 10.86 12.39 21.81
C GLU A 52 10.36 13.81 22.16
N LYS A 53 11.09 14.83 21.76
CA LYS A 53 10.68 16.22 21.94
C LYS A 53 9.34 16.49 21.24
N ARG A 54 9.24 16.10 19.98
CA ARG A 54 8.04 16.37 19.17
C ARG A 54 6.79 15.66 19.70
N ILE A 55 6.89 14.41 20.14
CA ILE A 55 5.74 13.69 20.70
C ILE A 55 5.22 14.31 21.99
N LEU A 56 6.12 14.86 22.83
CA LEU A 56 5.73 15.54 24.05
C LEU A 56 5.07 16.90 23.75
N GLU A 57 5.55 17.64 22.75
CA GLU A 57 4.92 18.87 22.27
C GLU A 57 3.51 18.62 21.75
N VAL A 58 3.35 17.60 20.90
CA VAL A 58 2.05 17.18 20.34
C VAL A 58 1.06 16.81 21.43
N ILE A 59 1.47 16.02 22.40
CA ILE A 59 0.60 15.64 23.53
C ILE A 59 0.24 16.86 24.38
N GLY A 60 1.17 17.79 24.57
CA GLY A 60 0.95 18.99 25.36
C GLY A 60 0.07 20.03 24.68
N SER A 61 0.14 20.14 23.35
CA SER A 61 -0.61 21.13 22.56
C SER A 61 -1.96 20.62 22.03
N GLY A 62 -2.17 19.30 21.99
CA GLY A 62 -3.31 18.68 21.31
C GLY A 62 -3.27 18.84 19.78
N GLU A 63 -2.08 19.14 19.24
CA GLU A 63 -1.88 19.30 17.80
C GLU A 63 -2.28 18.02 17.06
N GLN A 64 -3.09 18.16 16.01
CA GLN A 64 -3.43 17.04 15.14
C GLN A 64 -2.28 16.77 14.17
N PRO A 65 -2.10 15.50 13.72
CA PRO A 65 -1.15 15.19 12.66
C PRO A 65 -1.42 16.11 11.46
N VAL A 66 -0.36 16.59 10.84
CA VAL A 66 -0.51 17.13 9.49
C VAL A 66 -0.99 15.97 8.65
N GLU A 67 -2.29 15.95 8.33
CA GLU A 67 -2.77 15.08 7.26
C GLU A 67 -1.91 15.49 6.07
N LYS A 68 -1.00 14.60 5.61
CA LYS A 68 -0.55 14.71 4.23
C LYS A 68 -1.85 14.74 3.46
N GLU A 69 -2.15 15.89 2.83
CA GLU A 69 -3.22 15.95 1.85
C GLU A 69 -3.01 14.70 1.01
N ALA A 70 -3.95 13.76 1.13
CA ALA A 70 -3.88 12.54 0.34
C ALA A 70 -3.79 13.06 -1.09
N GLU A 71 -2.64 12.88 -1.75
CA GLU A 71 -2.47 13.37 -3.13
C GLU A 71 -3.75 13.05 -3.86
N GLU A 72 -4.49 14.09 -4.26
CA GLU A 72 -5.79 13.90 -4.86
C GLU A 72 -5.61 12.92 -6.00
N ALA A 73 -6.44 11.87 -5.99
CA ALA A 73 -6.35 10.88 -7.03
C ALA A 73 -6.47 11.59 -8.39
N PRO A 74 -5.62 11.26 -9.39
CA PRO A 74 -5.73 11.85 -10.71
C PRO A 74 -7.15 11.79 -11.25
N ASP A 75 -7.56 12.80 -12.00
CA ASP A 75 -8.95 12.96 -12.48
C ASP A 75 -9.47 11.76 -13.28
N TRP A 76 -8.59 11.04 -13.97
CA TRP A 76 -8.98 9.86 -14.74
C TRP A 76 -9.57 8.72 -13.88
N TRP A 77 -9.35 8.69 -12.56
CA TRP A 77 -10.02 7.74 -11.67
C TRP A 77 -11.55 7.89 -11.67
N LYS A 78 -12.06 9.07 -11.96
CA LYS A 78 -13.51 9.34 -12.08
C LYS A 78 -14.15 8.60 -13.25
N GLU A 79 -13.37 8.17 -14.22
CA GLU A 79 -13.81 7.43 -15.41
C GLU A 79 -13.76 5.90 -15.23
N ILE A 80 -13.12 5.43 -14.17
CA ILE A 80 -13.04 4.00 -13.84
C ILE A 80 -14.37 3.55 -13.23
N ARG A 81 -14.95 2.49 -13.78
CA ARG A 81 -16.30 2.04 -13.39
C ARG A 81 -16.30 1.12 -12.19
N TYR A 82 -15.30 0.23 -12.12
CA TYR A 82 -15.37 -0.95 -11.27
C TYR A 82 -14.33 -0.97 -10.17
N PHE A 83 -13.36 -0.10 -10.23
CA PHE A 83 -12.29 -0.04 -9.23
C PHE A 83 -12.20 1.33 -8.59
N THR A 84 -11.74 1.33 -7.36
CA THR A 84 -11.32 2.52 -6.63
C THR A 84 -9.80 2.52 -6.49
N ARG A 85 -9.20 3.71 -6.35
CA ARG A 85 -7.76 3.84 -6.09
C ARG A 85 -7.30 3.01 -4.88
N ALA A 86 -8.15 2.96 -3.84
CA ALA A 86 -7.85 2.26 -2.58
C ALA A 86 -7.58 0.77 -2.76
N GLU A 87 -8.17 0.12 -3.78
CA GLU A 87 -7.97 -1.31 -4.04
C GLU A 87 -6.58 -1.64 -4.58
N PHE A 88 -5.85 -0.63 -5.08
CA PHE A 88 -4.49 -0.77 -5.59
C PHE A 88 -3.40 -0.43 -4.56
N ARG A 89 -3.79 0.00 -3.37
CA ARG A 89 -2.83 0.46 -2.36
C ARG A 89 -1.89 -0.64 -1.88
N CYS A 90 -0.67 -0.26 -1.55
CA CYS A 90 0.23 -1.13 -0.79
C CYS A 90 -0.37 -1.42 0.60
N PRO A 91 -0.47 -2.68 1.04
CA PRO A 91 -1.07 -3.01 2.33
C PRO A 91 -0.17 -2.73 3.54
N CYS A 92 1.08 -2.32 3.33
CA CYS A 92 1.97 -2.04 4.45
C CYS A 92 1.58 -0.73 5.17
N ALA A 93 1.77 -0.70 6.50
CA ALA A 93 1.43 0.47 7.31
C ALA A 93 2.45 1.62 7.17
N SER A 94 3.66 1.36 6.65
CA SER A 94 4.78 2.30 6.71
C SER A 94 4.91 3.22 5.49
N CYS A 95 4.24 2.94 4.37
CA CYS A 95 4.43 3.68 3.12
C CYS A 95 3.27 4.61 2.74
N GLY A 96 2.27 4.78 3.61
CA GLY A 96 1.08 5.58 3.30
C GLY A 96 0.15 4.96 2.26
N GLY A 97 0.50 3.81 1.66
CA GLY A 97 -0.32 3.06 0.73
C GLY A 97 0.00 3.29 -0.76
N PHE A 98 0.51 4.45 -1.14
CA PHE A 98 0.79 4.79 -2.53
C PHE A 98 2.22 5.30 -2.72
N PRO A 99 3.25 4.43 -2.63
CA PRO A 99 4.63 4.80 -2.96
C PRO A 99 4.81 5.12 -4.45
N ALA A 100 3.89 4.68 -5.30
CA ALA A 100 3.71 5.09 -6.69
C ALA A 100 2.21 5.14 -6.99
N GLU A 101 1.79 5.95 -7.94
CA GLU A 101 0.42 5.94 -8.44
C GLU A 101 0.22 4.73 -9.35
N PRO A 102 -0.91 3.99 -9.25
CA PRO A 102 -1.27 2.98 -10.23
C PRO A 102 -1.34 3.59 -11.63
N ALA A 103 -0.69 2.96 -12.60
CA ALA A 103 -0.70 3.49 -13.96
C ALA A 103 -2.10 3.40 -14.58
N GLU A 104 -2.59 4.50 -15.16
CA GLU A 104 -3.91 4.61 -15.76
C GLU A 104 -4.20 3.47 -16.75
N LYS A 105 -3.24 3.18 -17.65
CA LYS A 105 -3.36 2.08 -18.62
C LYS A 105 -3.62 0.74 -17.94
N LEU A 106 -2.92 0.45 -16.82
CA LEU A 106 -3.11 -0.80 -16.06
C LEU A 106 -4.53 -0.90 -15.51
N VAL A 107 -5.00 0.18 -14.87
CA VAL A 107 -6.33 0.22 -14.24
C VAL A 107 -7.44 0.11 -15.28
N ARG A 108 -7.30 0.80 -16.43
CA ARG A 108 -8.27 0.68 -17.54
C ARG A 108 -8.32 -0.73 -18.13
N LEU A 109 -7.19 -1.42 -18.22
CA LEU A 109 -7.16 -2.82 -18.65
C LEU A 109 -7.84 -3.75 -17.62
N ALA A 110 -7.63 -3.52 -16.33
CA ALA A 110 -8.32 -4.26 -15.27
C ALA A 110 -9.83 -4.03 -15.33
N ASP A 111 -10.27 -2.80 -15.56
CA ASP A 111 -11.66 -2.42 -15.72
C ASP A 111 -12.33 -3.15 -16.91
N GLN A 112 -11.65 -3.23 -18.04
CA GLN A 112 -12.09 -4.01 -19.22
C GLN A 112 -12.20 -5.51 -18.93
N VAL A 113 -11.24 -6.09 -18.21
CA VAL A 113 -11.31 -7.51 -17.82
C VAL A 113 -12.52 -7.77 -16.95
N ARG A 114 -12.78 -6.94 -15.96
CA ARG A 114 -13.96 -7.06 -15.10
C ARG A 114 -15.26 -6.89 -15.89
N GLU A 115 -15.33 -5.92 -16.79
CA GLU A 115 -16.50 -5.71 -17.66
C GLU A 115 -16.80 -6.93 -18.53
N HIS A 116 -15.76 -7.52 -19.14
CA HIS A 116 -15.89 -8.73 -19.97
C HIS A 116 -16.52 -9.90 -19.22
N PHE A 117 -16.08 -10.15 -17.98
CA PHE A 117 -16.60 -11.28 -17.21
C PHE A 117 -17.91 -10.98 -16.49
N GLY A 118 -18.30 -9.72 -16.34
CA GLY A 118 -19.47 -9.31 -15.59
C GLY A 118 -19.48 -9.78 -14.12
N ALA A 119 -18.31 -10.09 -13.57
CA ALA A 119 -18.11 -10.64 -12.23
C ALA A 119 -17.08 -9.80 -11.44
N PRO A 120 -17.14 -9.79 -10.08
CA PRO A 120 -16.20 -9.03 -9.28
C PRO A 120 -14.75 -9.40 -9.56
N ALA A 121 -13.92 -8.39 -9.82
CA ALA A 121 -12.47 -8.55 -9.83
C ALA A 121 -11.93 -8.19 -8.44
N LEU A 122 -11.09 -9.04 -7.89
CA LEU A 122 -10.60 -8.95 -6.53
C LEU A 122 -9.06 -8.82 -6.56
N PRO A 123 -8.53 -7.58 -6.48
CA PRO A 123 -7.10 -7.36 -6.37
C PRO A 123 -6.53 -8.00 -5.10
N SER A 124 -5.40 -8.67 -5.23
CA SER A 124 -4.61 -9.15 -4.09
C SER A 124 -3.32 -8.36 -3.90
N SER A 125 -2.82 -7.74 -4.97
CA SER A 125 -1.64 -6.87 -4.91
C SER A 125 -1.64 -5.87 -6.06
N GLY A 126 -1.67 -4.60 -5.75
CA GLY A 126 -1.44 -3.49 -6.67
C GLY A 126 -0.05 -2.91 -6.50
N VAL A 127 0.04 -1.66 -6.03
CA VAL A 127 1.32 -0.99 -5.75
C VAL A 127 2.01 -1.64 -4.55
N ARG A 128 3.34 -1.73 -4.60
CA ARG A 128 4.18 -2.20 -3.48
C ARG A 128 5.28 -1.20 -3.18
N CYS A 129 5.52 -0.94 -1.90
CA CYS A 129 6.76 -0.28 -1.50
C CYS A 129 7.94 -1.27 -1.49
N PRO A 130 9.19 -0.80 -1.52
CA PRO A 130 10.37 -1.68 -1.50
C PRO A 130 10.37 -2.68 -0.35
N GLU A 131 9.98 -2.25 0.86
CA GLU A 131 9.92 -3.10 2.05
C GLU A 131 8.89 -4.21 1.89
N HIS A 132 7.67 -3.87 1.44
CA HIS A 132 6.63 -4.88 1.22
C HIS A 132 7.00 -5.82 0.09
N ASN A 133 7.54 -5.31 -1.02
CA ASN A 133 7.99 -6.13 -2.13
C ASN A 133 9.05 -7.16 -1.69
N LYS A 134 10.03 -6.73 -0.87
CA LYS A 134 11.02 -7.64 -0.28
C LYS A 134 10.38 -8.66 0.67
N ALA A 135 9.41 -8.26 1.47
CA ALA A 135 8.74 -9.13 2.43
C ALA A 135 7.94 -10.26 1.75
N VAL A 136 7.39 -10.01 0.56
CA VAL A 136 6.65 -11.02 -0.22
C VAL A 136 7.52 -11.75 -1.25
N GLY A 137 8.86 -11.57 -1.20
CA GLY A 137 9.80 -12.25 -2.10
C GLY A 137 9.81 -11.71 -3.53
N GLY A 138 9.32 -10.48 -3.75
CA GLY A 138 9.32 -9.85 -5.06
C GLY A 138 10.73 -9.46 -5.52
N VAL A 139 10.93 -9.48 -6.86
CA VAL A 139 12.19 -9.08 -7.49
C VAL A 139 12.45 -7.58 -7.32
N TRP A 140 13.72 -7.17 -7.32
CA TRP A 140 14.14 -5.78 -7.07
C TRP A 140 13.61 -4.77 -8.09
N ASN A 141 13.34 -5.21 -9.32
CA ASN A 141 12.79 -4.41 -10.42
C ASN A 141 11.31 -4.73 -10.71
N SER A 142 10.56 -5.18 -9.71
CA SER A 142 9.14 -5.53 -9.86
C SER A 142 8.31 -4.36 -10.38
N TYR A 143 7.46 -4.59 -11.36
CA TYR A 143 6.51 -3.60 -11.90
C TYR A 143 5.49 -3.12 -10.85
N HIS A 144 5.24 -3.87 -9.78
CA HIS A 144 4.45 -3.41 -8.64
C HIS A 144 5.05 -2.19 -7.92
N LEU A 145 6.40 -2.06 -7.92
CA LEU A 145 7.09 -0.91 -7.32
C LEU A 145 6.79 0.40 -8.06
N ALA A 146 6.53 0.30 -9.36
CA ALA A 146 6.23 1.43 -10.23
C ALA A 146 4.72 1.65 -10.46
N GLY A 147 3.84 0.91 -9.78
CA GLY A 147 2.40 0.97 -10.01
C GLY A 147 1.95 0.38 -11.36
N LYS A 148 2.78 -0.43 -11.98
CA LYS A 148 2.58 -0.98 -13.32
C LYS A 148 2.20 -2.46 -13.34
N ALA A 149 1.86 -3.07 -12.21
CA ALA A 149 1.42 -4.46 -12.11
C ALA A 149 0.24 -4.63 -11.17
N LEU A 150 -0.55 -5.65 -11.45
CA LEU A 150 -1.72 -6.05 -10.68
C LEU A 150 -1.77 -7.58 -10.56
N ASP A 151 -1.91 -8.08 -9.34
CA ASP A 151 -2.27 -9.45 -9.06
C ASP A 151 -3.75 -9.48 -8.64
N PHE A 152 -4.57 -10.26 -9.33
CA PHE A 152 -6.01 -10.29 -9.08
C PHE A 152 -6.65 -11.62 -9.48
N ARG A 153 -7.88 -11.82 -9.07
CA ARG A 153 -8.75 -12.90 -9.54
C ARG A 153 -10.13 -12.35 -9.94
N ILE A 154 -10.83 -13.07 -10.78
CA ILE A 154 -12.24 -12.82 -11.07
C ILE A 154 -13.09 -13.84 -10.32
N ASP A 155 -14.11 -13.38 -9.63
CA ASP A 155 -14.96 -14.27 -8.84
C ASP A 155 -15.66 -15.30 -9.73
N GLY A 156 -15.62 -16.57 -9.31
CA GLY A 156 -16.20 -17.68 -10.06
C GLY A 156 -15.47 -18.04 -11.37
N LYS A 157 -14.27 -17.50 -11.64
CA LYS A 157 -13.46 -17.81 -12.83
C LYS A 157 -12.12 -18.43 -12.45
N SER A 158 -11.67 -19.37 -13.26
CA SER A 158 -10.32 -19.93 -13.15
C SER A 158 -9.26 -18.95 -13.67
N ALA A 159 -8.04 -19.05 -13.15
CA ALA A 159 -6.92 -18.26 -13.66
C ALA A 159 -6.68 -18.50 -15.16
N ALA A 160 -6.93 -19.71 -15.67
CA ALA A 160 -6.78 -20.03 -17.10
C ALA A 160 -7.76 -19.24 -17.99
N GLU A 161 -9.03 -19.11 -17.57
CA GLU A 161 -10.03 -18.31 -18.29
C GLU A 161 -9.65 -16.82 -18.29
N VAL A 162 -9.27 -16.30 -17.11
CA VAL A 162 -8.87 -14.89 -16.98
C VAL A 162 -7.61 -14.59 -17.78
N LEU A 163 -6.60 -15.46 -17.70
CA LEU A 163 -5.34 -15.31 -18.41
C LEU A 163 -5.52 -15.37 -19.94
N ALA A 164 -6.42 -16.21 -20.44
CA ALA A 164 -6.73 -16.28 -21.86
C ALA A 164 -7.21 -14.92 -22.39
N LEU A 165 -8.08 -14.23 -21.64
CA LEU A 165 -8.52 -12.88 -22.00
C LEU A 165 -7.39 -11.85 -21.86
N VAL A 166 -6.72 -11.82 -20.70
CA VAL A 166 -5.66 -10.83 -20.40
C VAL A 166 -4.57 -10.83 -21.48
N ARG A 167 -4.21 -12.00 -22.00
CA ARG A 167 -3.21 -12.14 -23.09
C ARG A 167 -3.65 -11.58 -24.44
N THR A 168 -4.92 -11.28 -24.63
CA THR A 168 -5.41 -10.59 -25.83
C THR A 168 -5.32 -9.07 -25.73
N LEU A 169 -5.06 -8.55 -24.52
CA LEU A 169 -4.97 -7.13 -24.23
C LEU A 169 -3.52 -6.63 -24.40
N PRO A 170 -3.30 -5.32 -24.54
CA PRO A 170 -1.97 -4.73 -24.72
C PRO A 170 -1.19 -4.66 -23.40
N VAL A 171 -1.05 -5.79 -22.71
CA VAL A 171 -0.19 -6.00 -21.55
C VAL A 171 1.23 -6.31 -22.00
N HIS A 172 2.23 -6.05 -21.12
CA HIS A 172 3.61 -6.46 -21.36
C HIS A 172 3.78 -7.95 -21.06
N TYR A 173 3.33 -8.38 -19.87
CA TYR A 173 3.40 -9.75 -19.44
C TYR A 173 2.20 -10.16 -18.59
N ALA A 174 1.80 -11.44 -18.68
CA ALA A 174 0.76 -12.02 -17.84
C ALA A 174 0.95 -13.52 -17.64
N TYR A 175 0.73 -13.98 -16.41
CA TYR A 175 0.81 -15.40 -16.03
C TYR A 175 -0.16 -15.72 -14.88
N ALA A 176 -0.49 -17.01 -14.73
CA ALA A 176 -1.23 -17.50 -13.59
C ALA A 176 -0.29 -17.67 -12.39
N ILE A 177 -0.61 -17.04 -11.28
CA ILE A 177 0.12 -17.18 -10.02
C ILE A 177 -0.19 -18.55 -9.40
N ASP A 178 -1.47 -18.91 -9.43
CA ASP A 178 -2.01 -20.20 -8.99
C ASP A 178 -3.27 -20.56 -9.80
N GLY A 179 -4.09 -21.47 -9.33
CA GLY A 179 -5.34 -21.86 -10.00
C GLY A 179 -6.41 -20.76 -10.08
N SER A 180 -6.26 -19.67 -9.34
CA SER A 180 -7.26 -18.61 -9.21
C SER A 180 -6.75 -17.22 -9.58
N TYR A 181 -5.50 -16.89 -9.22
CA TYR A 181 -4.93 -15.56 -9.38
C TYR A 181 -4.09 -15.42 -10.64
N VAL A 182 -4.20 -14.25 -11.25
CA VAL A 182 -3.45 -13.85 -12.44
C VAL A 182 -2.63 -12.61 -12.13
N HIS A 183 -1.38 -12.61 -12.56
CA HIS A 183 -0.55 -11.42 -12.67
C HIS A 183 -0.69 -10.82 -14.06
N MET A 184 -0.80 -9.49 -14.13
CA MET A 184 -0.59 -8.74 -15.36
C MET A 184 0.25 -7.50 -15.10
N ASP A 185 1.11 -7.13 -16.05
CA ASP A 185 1.88 -5.91 -16.00
C ASP A 185 1.91 -5.18 -17.36
N ILE A 186 2.33 -3.93 -17.32
CA ILE A 186 2.49 -3.05 -18.48
C ILE A 186 3.88 -2.42 -18.48
N GLU A 187 4.37 -2.00 -19.64
CA GLU A 187 5.61 -1.20 -19.76
C GLU A 187 5.42 0.25 -19.32
#